data_4a55ae9b22d3b2bf78e233dcefb81383
#
_entry.id   4a55ae9b22d3b2bf78e233dcefb81383
#
_cell.length_a   1.000
_cell.length_b   1.000
_cell.length_c   1.000
_cell.angle_alpha   90.00
_cell.angle_beta   90.00
_cell.angle_gamma   90.00
#
_symmetry.space_group_name_H-M   'P 1'
#
loop_
_entity.id
_entity.type
_entity.pdbx_description
1 polymer ?
#
loop_
_entity_poly.entity_id
_entity_poly.type
_entity_poly.pdbx_seq_one_letter_code
_entity_poly.pdbx_strand_id
1 'polypeptide(L)'
;MKLTSREARELLENERENTKDDRWIEHCVSVGDSAGVIAQALCEKGINVDVDKAITLGYLHDIGKYNGESRGHVMRGYEYLKNKGYADEYANICLTHSYLNNDVTCTAGGGPKPEDNPFLTDFIKNHQYTIEEKIINLCDLMCPHGYKVFTIDKRLVDLIIRKGAYSNTQYHIKETYKLKEYFDNLLGYNLYDLFPKIKDNL
;
A
#
# COMPACT_ATOMS: atom_id res chain seq x y z
N MET A 1 10.65 8.30 -16.42
CA MET A 1 10.37 7.15 -17.30
C MET A 1 9.08 6.49 -16.83
N LYS A 2 8.20 6.10 -17.77
CA LYS A 2 6.95 5.38 -17.44
C LYS A 2 7.25 3.91 -17.19
N LEU A 3 6.52 3.26 -16.26
CA LEU A 3 6.59 1.83 -15.96
C LEU A 3 5.25 1.16 -16.26
N THR A 4 5.32 -0.06 -16.78
CA THR A 4 4.19 -1.00 -16.84
C THR A 4 4.22 -1.93 -15.63
N SER A 5 3.10 -2.57 -15.34
CA SER A 5 3.02 -3.57 -14.26
C SER A 5 3.99 -4.74 -14.47
N ARG A 6 4.22 -5.14 -15.71
CA ARG A 6 5.19 -6.19 -16.05
C ARG A 6 6.62 -5.76 -15.68
N GLU A 7 7.03 -4.54 -16.07
CA GLU A 7 8.38 -4.03 -15.77
C GLU A 7 8.56 -3.81 -14.25
N ALA A 8 7.52 -3.33 -13.56
CA ALA A 8 7.53 -3.20 -12.11
C ALA A 8 7.66 -4.56 -11.41
N ARG A 9 6.98 -5.59 -11.92
CA ARG A 9 7.12 -6.96 -11.43
C ARG A 9 8.53 -7.50 -11.63
N GLU A 10 9.11 -7.31 -12.82
CA GLU A 10 10.49 -7.71 -13.10
C GLU A 10 11.48 -6.98 -12.17
N LEU A 11 11.29 -5.68 -11.95
CA LEU A 11 12.10 -4.90 -11.01
C LEU A 11 12.02 -5.44 -9.58
N LEU A 12 10.82 -5.78 -9.11
CA LEU A 12 10.60 -6.35 -7.80
C LEU A 12 11.24 -7.73 -7.64
N GLU A 13 11.08 -8.62 -8.62
CA GLU A 13 11.63 -9.99 -8.57
C GLU A 13 13.17 -9.99 -8.63
N ASN A 14 13.78 -9.03 -9.31
CA ASN A 14 15.23 -8.90 -9.33
C ASN A 14 15.84 -8.63 -7.94
N GLU A 15 15.06 -8.08 -7.01
CA GLU A 15 15.51 -7.88 -5.63
C GLU A 15 15.46 -9.17 -4.79
N ARG A 16 14.86 -10.25 -5.29
CA ARG A 16 14.75 -11.53 -4.56
C ARG A 16 16.12 -12.14 -4.27
N GLU A 17 17.07 -11.99 -5.18
CA GLU A 17 18.44 -12.49 -4.99
C GLU A 17 19.26 -11.63 -4.02
N ASN A 18 18.83 -10.38 -3.81
CA ASN A 18 19.53 -9.39 -2.98
C ASN A 18 19.04 -9.36 -1.52
N THR A 19 17.91 -10.00 -1.23
CA THR A 19 17.30 -9.98 0.12
C THR A 19 17.43 -11.32 0.83
N LYS A 20 17.65 -11.29 2.16
CA LYS A 20 17.64 -12.49 3.00
C LYS A 20 16.24 -12.97 3.38
N ASP A 21 15.25 -12.09 3.29
CA ASP A 21 13.84 -12.34 3.59
C ASP A 21 13.00 -11.79 2.46
N ASP A 22 12.47 -12.66 1.62
CA ASP A 22 11.70 -12.32 0.43
C ASP A 22 10.19 -12.21 0.67
N ARG A 23 9.73 -12.37 1.92
CA ARG A 23 8.31 -12.25 2.27
C ARG A 23 7.72 -10.88 1.96
N TRP A 24 8.54 -9.83 1.95
CA TRP A 24 8.11 -8.51 1.54
C TRP A 24 7.81 -8.44 0.03
N ILE A 25 8.51 -9.24 -0.79
CA ILE A 25 8.25 -9.35 -2.24
C ILE A 25 6.89 -10.04 -2.46
N GLU A 26 6.62 -11.13 -1.75
CA GLU A 26 5.30 -11.80 -1.79
C GLU A 26 4.17 -10.85 -1.37
N HIS A 27 4.42 -10.01 -0.36
CA HIS A 27 3.49 -8.98 0.06
C HIS A 27 3.24 -7.96 -1.05
N CYS A 28 4.28 -7.40 -1.67
CA CYS A 28 4.14 -6.46 -2.80
C CYS A 28 3.34 -7.07 -3.96
N VAL A 29 3.61 -8.35 -4.27
CA VAL A 29 2.85 -9.09 -5.29
C VAL A 29 1.37 -9.16 -4.92
N SER A 30 1.06 -9.56 -3.69
CA SER A 30 -0.33 -9.66 -3.22
C SER A 30 -1.04 -8.30 -3.25
N VAL A 31 -0.34 -7.22 -2.90
CA VAL A 31 -0.87 -5.85 -2.96
C VAL A 31 -1.15 -5.45 -4.40
N GLY A 32 -0.20 -5.66 -5.32
CA GLY A 32 -0.40 -5.32 -6.73
C GLY A 32 -1.52 -6.12 -7.40
N ASP A 33 -1.55 -7.43 -7.18
CA ASP A 33 -2.61 -8.29 -7.73
C ASP A 33 -3.99 -7.91 -7.18
N SER A 34 -4.09 -7.63 -5.88
CA SER A 34 -5.34 -7.18 -5.24
C SER A 34 -5.76 -5.80 -5.73
N ALA A 35 -4.81 -4.90 -5.94
CA ALA A 35 -5.06 -3.58 -6.51
C ALA A 35 -5.63 -3.68 -7.93
N GLY A 36 -5.11 -4.59 -8.75
CA GLY A 36 -5.65 -4.87 -10.09
C GLY A 36 -7.10 -5.33 -10.04
N VAL A 37 -7.45 -6.22 -9.10
CA VAL A 37 -8.83 -6.70 -8.92
C VAL A 37 -9.78 -5.55 -8.57
N ILE A 38 -9.41 -4.70 -7.61
CA ILE A 38 -10.23 -3.54 -7.21
C ILE A 38 -10.34 -2.52 -8.35
N ALA A 39 -9.22 -2.18 -8.99
CA ALA A 39 -9.19 -1.22 -10.09
C ALA A 39 -10.05 -1.67 -11.27
N GLN A 40 -9.98 -2.95 -11.64
CA GLN A 40 -10.81 -3.54 -12.71
C GLN A 40 -12.30 -3.44 -12.37
N ALA A 41 -12.70 -3.78 -11.14
CA ALA A 41 -14.08 -3.70 -10.70
C ALA A 41 -14.61 -2.24 -10.69
N LEU A 42 -13.77 -1.28 -10.34
CA LEU A 42 -14.11 0.15 -10.41
C LEU A 42 -14.28 0.62 -11.86
N CYS A 43 -13.42 0.18 -12.79
CA CYS A 43 -13.57 0.45 -14.22
C CYS A 43 -14.92 -0.07 -14.75
N GLU A 44 -15.33 -1.26 -14.33
CA GLU A 44 -16.64 -1.84 -14.70
C GLU A 44 -17.83 -1.03 -14.16
N LYS A 45 -17.63 -0.25 -13.11
CA LYS A 45 -18.60 0.74 -12.59
C LYS A 45 -18.51 2.11 -13.29
N GLY A 46 -17.64 2.25 -14.28
CA GLY A 46 -17.46 3.52 -14.99
C GLY A 46 -16.58 4.54 -14.28
N ILE A 47 -15.87 4.12 -13.22
CA ILE A 47 -14.90 4.97 -12.52
C ILE A 47 -13.61 5.00 -13.35
N ASN A 48 -13.06 6.18 -13.56
CA ASN A 48 -11.81 6.35 -14.29
C ASN A 48 -10.61 5.97 -13.38
N VAL A 49 -10.07 4.78 -13.59
CA VAL A 49 -8.93 4.19 -12.88
C VAL A 49 -7.99 3.55 -13.89
N ASP A 50 -6.69 3.79 -13.76
CA ASP A 50 -5.67 3.08 -14.55
C ASP A 50 -5.30 1.77 -13.85
N VAL A 51 -5.80 0.64 -14.39
CA VAL A 51 -5.58 -0.70 -13.81
C VAL A 51 -4.11 -1.07 -13.80
N ASP A 52 -3.39 -0.84 -14.92
CA ASP A 52 -1.96 -1.16 -15.01
C ASP A 52 -1.14 -0.33 -14.02
N LYS A 53 -1.48 0.95 -13.87
CA LYS A 53 -0.87 1.83 -12.87
C LYS A 53 -1.15 1.35 -11.45
N ALA A 54 -2.37 0.98 -11.11
CA ALA A 54 -2.70 0.47 -9.78
C ALA A 54 -1.86 -0.78 -9.44
N ILE A 55 -1.75 -1.73 -10.36
CA ILE A 55 -0.90 -2.92 -10.21
C ILE A 55 0.57 -2.52 -10.02
N THR A 56 1.06 -1.62 -10.89
CA THR A 56 2.44 -1.11 -10.85
C THR A 56 2.78 -0.51 -9.49
N LEU A 57 1.93 0.38 -8.99
CA LEU A 57 2.13 1.02 -7.69
C LEU A 57 2.16 -0.01 -6.54
N GLY A 58 1.30 -1.04 -6.62
CA GLY A 58 1.29 -2.11 -5.64
C GLY A 58 2.59 -2.92 -5.59
N TYR A 59 3.18 -3.21 -6.76
CA TYR A 59 4.48 -3.90 -6.81
C TYR A 59 5.63 -3.05 -6.28
N LEU A 60 5.54 -1.72 -6.38
CA LEU A 60 6.62 -0.80 -6.03
C LEU A 60 6.56 -0.24 -4.61
N HIS A 61 5.40 -0.27 -3.93
CA HIS A 61 5.18 0.49 -2.70
C HIS A 61 6.22 0.25 -1.61
N ASP A 62 6.68 -0.98 -1.49
CA ASP A 62 7.64 -1.45 -0.47
C ASP A 62 9.04 -1.76 -1.03
N ILE A 63 9.34 -1.34 -2.28
CA ILE A 63 10.62 -1.63 -2.94
C ILE A 63 11.84 -1.20 -2.11
N GLY A 64 11.70 -0.22 -1.25
CA GLY A 64 12.76 0.23 -0.35
C GLY A 64 13.16 -0.78 0.73
N LYS A 65 12.54 -1.95 0.79
CA LYS A 65 12.94 -3.08 1.65
C LYS A 65 14.02 -3.97 1.01
N TYR A 66 14.52 -3.62 -0.17
CA TYR A 66 15.49 -4.41 -0.94
C TYR A 66 16.75 -4.80 -0.15
N ASN A 67 17.15 -4.03 0.86
CA ASN A 67 18.29 -4.36 1.72
C ASN A 67 17.93 -5.19 2.97
N GLY A 68 16.68 -5.67 3.08
CA GLY A 68 16.20 -6.44 4.22
C GLY A 68 15.76 -5.62 5.44
N GLU A 69 15.82 -4.27 5.36
CA GLU A 69 15.47 -3.38 6.47
C GLU A 69 14.10 -2.73 6.25
N SER A 70 13.19 -2.92 7.20
CA SER A 70 11.89 -2.23 7.19
C SER A 70 11.99 -0.77 7.65
N ARG A 71 12.94 -0.44 8.55
CA ARG A 71 13.10 0.94 9.01
C ARG A 71 13.61 1.84 7.89
N GLY A 72 12.94 2.95 7.63
CA GLY A 72 13.33 3.91 6.60
C GLY A 72 13.06 3.47 5.15
N HIS A 73 12.36 2.34 4.93
CA HIS A 73 12.04 1.84 3.57
C HIS A 73 11.29 2.85 2.72
N VAL A 74 10.44 3.66 3.33
CA VAL A 74 9.65 4.72 2.66
C VAL A 74 10.56 5.68 1.89
N MET A 75 11.52 6.30 2.56
CA MET A 75 12.48 7.23 1.94
C MET A 75 13.42 6.51 0.98
N ARG A 76 13.92 5.35 1.39
CA ARG A 76 14.85 4.56 0.58
C ARG A 76 14.23 4.09 -0.74
N GLY A 77 12.96 3.69 -0.73
CA GLY A 77 12.23 3.31 -1.94
C GLY A 77 12.00 4.50 -2.87
N TYR A 78 11.61 5.64 -2.32
CA TYR A 78 11.48 6.88 -3.07
C TYR A 78 12.80 7.26 -3.77
N GLU A 79 13.90 7.30 -3.03
CA GLU A 79 15.23 7.62 -3.59
C GLU A 79 15.69 6.57 -4.62
N TYR A 80 15.44 5.28 -4.36
CA TYR A 80 15.77 4.20 -5.29
C TYR A 80 15.10 4.41 -6.65
N LEU A 81 13.79 4.66 -6.68
CA LEU A 81 13.04 4.86 -7.91
C LEU A 81 13.42 6.18 -8.62
N LYS A 82 13.64 7.26 -7.86
CA LYS A 82 14.12 8.54 -8.40
C LYS A 82 15.49 8.41 -9.05
N ASN A 83 16.43 7.73 -8.41
CA ASN A 83 17.77 7.52 -8.92
C ASN A 83 17.81 6.65 -10.19
N LYS A 84 16.82 5.76 -10.36
CA LYS A 84 16.63 5.00 -11.60
C LYS A 84 15.94 5.81 -12.72
N GLY A 85 15.53 7.05 -12.45
CA GLY A 85 14.90 7.95 -13.43
C GLY A 85 13.44 7.66 -13.72
N TYR A 86 12.74 6.95 -12.82
CA TYR A 86 11.30 6.75 -12.94
C TYR A 86 10.53 8.03 -12.60
N ALA A 87 9.33 8.17 -13.20
CA ALA A 87 8.47 9.33 -12.96
C ALA A 87 8.02 9.41 -11.50
N ASP A 88 7.75 10.64 -11.05
CA ASP A 88 7.40 10.94 -9.66
C ASP A 88 6.20 10.12 -9.16
N GLU A 89 5.21 9.89 -10.02
CA GLU A 89 4.03 9.10 -9.68
C GLU A 89 4.35 7.66 -9.21
N TYR A 90 5.45 7.06 -9.68
CA TYR A 90 5.91 5.74 -9.23
C TYR A 90 6.78 5.83 -7.98
N ALA A 91 7.59 6.87 -7.85
CA ALA A 91 8.42 7.05 -6.66
C ALA A 91 7.59 7.48 -5.44
N ASN A 92 6.58 8.32 -5.66
CA ASN A 92 5.73 8.86 -4.60
C ASN A 92 4.96 7.78 -3.85
N ILE A 93 4.62 6.63 -4.49
CA ILE A 93 3.91 5.55 -3.79
C ILE A 93 4.69 5.05 -2.58
N CYS A 94 6.03 5.05 -2.63
CA CYS A 94 6.86 4.68 -1.49
C CYS A 94 6.62 5.63 -0.30
N LEU A 95 6.37 6.92 -0.56
CA LEU A 95 6.07 7.90 0.47
C LEU A 95 4.62 7.80 0.98
N THR A 96 3.65 7.49 0.09
CA THR A 96 2.22 7.67 0.35
C THR A 96 1.50 6.43 0.85
N HIS A 97 2.00 5.21 0.55
CA HIS A 97 1.27 3.95 0.75
C HIS A 97 0.84 3.67 2.19
N SER A 98 1.58 4.18 3.19
CA SER A 98 1.34 3.86 4.60
C SER A 98 0.51 4.89 5.35
N TYR A 99 0.22 6.06 4.76
CA TYR A 99 -0.36 7.19 5.48
C TYR A 99 -1.76 7.51 4.99
N LEU A 100 -2.72 7.57 5.92
CA LEU A 100 -4.10 7.93 5.64
C LEU A 100 -4.38 9.39 6.04
N ASN A 101 -5.42 9.95 5.45
CA ASN A 101 -5.94 11.28 5.81
C ASN A 101 -4.91 12.42 5.76
N ASN A 102 -3.91 12.32 4.86
CA ASN A 102 -2.82 13.31 4.72
C ASN A 102 -2.05 13.56 6.04
N ASP A 103 -1.91 12.53 6.86
CA ASP A 103 -1.30 12.64 8.19
C ASP A 103 -0.29 11.49 8.42
N VAL A 104 0.99 11.84 8.58
CA VAL A 104 2.08 10.87 8.84
C VAL A 104 1.88 10.08 10.12
N THR A 105 1.05 10.55 11.04
CA THR A 105 0.71 9.84 12.28
C THR A 105 -0.42 8.84 12.09
N CYS A 106 -1.17 8.92 10.98
CA CYS A 106 -2.28 8.03 10.66
C CYS A 106 -1.79 6.79 9.90
N THR A 107 -1.07 5.92 10.58
CA THR A 107 -0.48 4.69 10.04
C THR A 107 -0.38 3.58 11.05
N ALA A 108 -0.24 2.34 10.59
CA ALA A 108 -0.04 1.16 11.43
C ALA A 108 1.31 1.22 12.17
N GLY A 109 1.27 1.23 13.51
CA GLY A 109 2.46 1.32 14.35
C GLY A 109 2.80 2.75 14.81
N GLY A 110 1.95 3.75 14.48
CA GLY A 110 2.01 5.10 15.04
C GLY A 110 2.84 6.12 14.28
N GLY A 111 3.45 5.71 13.16
CA GLY A 111 4.20 6.62 12.28
C GLY A 111 5.44 7.28 12.89
N PRO A 112 6.17 8.05 12.11
CA PRO A 112 7.23 8.92 12.61
C PRO A 112 6.61 10.11 13.36
N LYS A 113 7.37 10.70 14.29
CA LYS A 113 7.01 12.01 14.77
C LYS A 113 7.20 13.02 13.63
N PRO A 114 6.28 14.00 13.47
CA PRO A 114 6.37 14.98 12.38
C PRO A 114 7.72 15.69 12.30
N GLU A 115 8.30 16.00 13.45
CA GLU A 115 9.61 16.67 13.57
C GLU A 115 10.80 15.81 13.14
N ASP A 116 10.68 14.48 13.17
CA ASP A 116 11.77 13.55 12.82
C ASP A 116 11.99 13.49 11.30
N ASN A 117 10.95 13.80 10.50
CA ASN A 117 11.05 13.88 9.04
C ASN A 117 10.16 14.99 8.48
N PRO A 118 10.62 16.26 8.53
CA PRO A 118 9.84 17.39 8.03
C PRO A 118 9.49 17.30 6.55
N PHE A 119 10.39 16.75 5.71
CA PHE A 119 10.14 16.56 4.29
C PHE A 119 8.92 15.63 4.06
N LEU A 120 8.93 14.45 4.66
CA LEU A 120 7.83 13.49 4.54
C LEU A 120 6.52 14.06 5.09
N THR A 121 6.60 14.76 6.24
CA THR A 121 5.44 15.37 6.87
C THR A 121 4.79 16.42 5.97
N ASP A 122 5.58 17.32 5.40
CA ASP A 122 5.08 18.35 4.49
C ASP A 122 4.57 17.75 3.18
N PHE A 123 5.29 16.76 2.64
CA PHE A 123 4.87 16.03 1.45
C PHE A 123 3.49 15.39 1.64
N ILE A 124 3.31 14.57 2.68
CA ILE A 124 2.04 13.86 2.94
C ILE A 124 0.91 14.84 3.21
N LYS A 125 1.14 15.89 3.98
CA LYS A 125 0.13 16.92 4.29
C LYS A 125 -0.43 17.60 3.05
N ASN A 126 0.41 17.84 2.02
CA ASN A 126 0.03 18.57 0.82
C ASN A 126 -0.26 17.67 -0.38
N HIS A 127 -0.06 16.34 -0.26
CA HIS A 127 -0.24 15.39 -1.36
C HIS A 127 -1.72 15.22 -1.73
N GLN A 128 -2.00 15.18 -3.04
CA GLN A 128 -3.32 14.85 -3.56
C GLN A 128 -3.35 13.38 -3.99
N TYR A 129 -3.88 12.53 -3.12
CA TYR A 129 -3.96 11.09 -3.38
C TYR A 129 -4.83 10.78 -4.60
N THR A 130 -4.26 10.10 -5.58
CA THR A 130 -5.02 9.52 -6.70
C THR A 130 -5.86 8.33 -6.21
N ILE A 131 -6.79 7.88 -7.05
CA ILE A 131 -7.60 6.70 -6.71
C ILE A 131 -6.74 5.43 -6.65
N GLU A 132 -5.73 5.32 -7.50
CA GLU A 132 -4.78 4.21 -7.49
C GLU A 132 -3.98 4.16 -6.19
N GLU A 133 -3.48 5.30 -5.70
CA GLU A 133 -2.79 5.37 -4.41
C GLU A 133 -3.69 4.98 -3.25
N LYS A 134 -4.95 5.41 -3.26
CA LYS A 134 -5.95 4.99 -2.24
C LYS A 134 -6.22 3.49 -2.28
N ILE A 135 -6.24 2.89 -3.47
CA ILE A 135 -6.34 1.43 -3.63
C ILE A 135 -5.13 0.77 -2.95
N ILE A 136 -3.91 1.29 -3.16
CA ILE A 136 -2.72 0.72 -2.52
C ILE A 136 -2.77 0.86 -1.00
N ASN A 137 -3.15 2.03 -0.47
CA ASN A 137 -3.33 2.21 0.98
C ASN A 137 -4.27 1.15 1.59
N LEU A 138 -5.35 0.80 0.88
CA LEU A 138 -6.28 -0.22 1.34
C LEU A 138 -5.69 -1.64 1.20
N CYS A 139 -5.10 -1.96 0.04
CA CYS A 139 -4.53 -3.28 -0.23
C CYS A 139 -3.36 -3.62 0.69
N ASP A 140 -2.48 -2.66 1.02
CA ASP A 140 -1.39 -2.86 1.98
C ASP A 140 -1.91 -3.28 3.36
N LEU A 141 -3.04 -2.71 3.78
CA LEU A 141 -3.72 -3.13 5.01
C LEU A 141 -4.38 -4.51 4.89
N MET A 142 -4.86 -4.89 3.72
CA MET A 142 -5.56 -6.17 3.51
C MET A 142 -4.62 -7.34 3.24
N CYS A 143 -3.41 -7.10 2.74
CA CYS A 143 -2.48 -8.13 2.28
C CYS A 143 -1.36 -8.37 3.31
N PRO A 144 -1.45 -9.38 4.19
CA PRO A 144 -0.29 -9.81 4.98
C PRO A 144 0.74 -10.53 4.10
N HIS A 145 1.87 -10.94 4.68
CA HIS A 145 2.83 -11.77 3.95
C HIS A 145 2.22 -13.12 3.51
N GLY A 146 2.68 -13.68 2.41
CA GLY A 146 2.36 -15.04 1.96
C GLY A 146 1.11 -15.16 1.10
N TYR A 147 0.90 -14.28 0.13
CA TYR A 147 -0.17 -14.36 -0.88
C TYR A 147 -1.60 -14.50 -0.32
N LYS A 148 -1.87 -13.81 0.80
CA LYS A 148 -3.16 -13.86 1.48
C LYS A 148 -3.85 -12.50 1.41
N VAL A 149 -5.18 -12.52 1.42
CA VAL A 149 -6.02 -11.33 1.61
C VAL A 149 -6.83 -11.53 2.88
N PHE A 150 -6.74 -10.58 3.80
CA PHE A 150 -7.49 -10.54 5.05
C PHE A 150 -8.58 -9.48 4.99
N THR A 151 -9.62 -9.67 5.79
CA THR A 151 -10.48 -8.53 6.13
C THR A 151 -9.68 -7.51 6.94
N ILE A 152 -10.11 -6.26 6.88
CA ILE A 152 -9.49 -5.18 7.67
C ILE A 152 -9.52 -5.51 9.15
N ASP A 153 -10.63 -6.06 9.65
CA ASP A 153 -10.78 -6.45 11.05
C ASP A 153 -9.68 -7.42 11.49
N LYS A 154 -9.55 -8.52 10.75
CA LYS A 154 -8.51 -9.51 11.02
C LYS A 154 -7.11 -8.92 10.96
N ARG A 155 -6.86 -8.07 9.95
CA ARG A 155 -5.54 -7.44 9.78
C ARG A 155 -5.20 -6.47 10.90
N LEU A 156 -6.15 -5.65 11.32
CA LEU A 156 -5.96 -4.70 12.43
C LEU A 156 -5.71 -5.43 13.75
N VAL A 157 -6.47 -6.50 14.02
CA VAL A 157 -6.25 -7.34 15.21
C VAL A 157 -4.85 -7.98 15.15
N ASP A 158 -4.45 -8.58 14.01
CA ASP A 158 -3.12 -9.16 13.81
C ASP A 158 -1.99 -8.13 14.03
N LEU A 159 -2.18 -6.90 13.54
CA LEU A 159 -1.22 -5.80 13.75
C LEU A 159 -1.09 -5.43 15.23
N ILE A 160 -2.19 -5.32 15.96
CA ILE A 160 -2.21 -4.99 17.38
C ILE A 160 -1.57 -6.11 18.21
N ILE A 161 -1.84 -7.37 17.87
CA ILE A 161 -1.23 -8.51 18.56
C ILE A 161 0.30 -8.51 18.37
N ARG A 162 0.78 -8.23 17.16
CA ARG A 162 2.23 -8.27 16.84
C ARG A 162 3.00 -7.02 17.28
N LYS A 163 2.39 -5.86 17.22
CA LYS A 163 3.07 -4.55 17.44
C LYS A 163 2.64 -3.88 18.74
N GLY A 164 1.58 -4.37 19.41
CA GLY A 164 0.92 -3.67 20.50
C GLY A 164 0.01 -2.53 20.00
N ALA A 165 -0.73 -1.92 20.94
CA ALA A 165 -1.48 -0.70 20.65
C ALA A 165 -0.50 0.48 20.54
N TYR A 166 -0.58 1.24 19.47
CA TYR A 166 0.22 2.45 19.22
C TYR A 166 -0.60 3.71 19.55
N SER A 167 0.06 4.85 19.69
CA SER A 167 -0.56 6.10 20.18
C SER A 167 -1.82 6.51 19.39
N ASN A 168 -1.83 6.30 18.07
CA ASN A 168 -2.92 6.69 17.18
C ASN A 168 -3.78 5.49 16.70
N THR A 169 -3.78 4.37 17.43
CA THR A 169 -4.49 3.15 17.03
C THR A 169 -5.96 3.44 16.68
N GLN A 170 -6.70 4.13 17.54
CA GLN A 170 -8.12 4.42 17.31
C GLN A 170 -8.32 5.31 16.07
N TYR A 171 -7.46 6.31 15.88
CA TYR A 171 -7.51 7.20 14.74
C TYR A 171 -7.24 6.42 13.43
N HIS A 172 -6.17 5.66 13.39
CA HIS A 172 -5.83 4.83 12.23
C HIS A 172 -6.95 3.84 11.87
N ILE A 173 -7.53 3.15 12.87
CA ILE A 173 -8.66 2.24 12.65
C ILE A 173 -9.84 2.98 12.00
N LYS A 174 -10.24 4.14 12.54
CA LYS A 174 -11.35 4.92 11.99
C LYS A 174 -11.11 5.32 10.53
N GLU A 175 -9.93 5.82 10.20
CA GLU A 175 -9.61 6.24 8.85
C GLU A 175 -9.49 5.05 7.88
N THR A 176 -9.04 3.90 8.36
CA THR A 176 -9.04 2.65 7.58
C THR A 176 -10.45 2.21 7.19
N TYR A 177 -11.40 2.25 8.14
CA TYR A 177 -12.81 1.92 7.83
C TYR A 177 -13.45 2.92 6.88
N LYS A 178 -13.17 4.21 7.02
CA LYS A 178 -13.65 5.24 6.07
C LYS A 178 -13.11 4.97 4.66
N LEU A 179 -11.85 4.57 4.54
CA LEU A 179 -11.26 4.22 3.25
C LEU A 179 -11.96 3.00 2.62
N LYS A 180 -12.24 1.97 3.42
CA LYS A 180 -13.02 0.82 2.94
C LYS A 180 -14.42 1.23 2.50
N GLU A 181 -15.14 1.99 3.33
CA GLU A 181 -16.48 2.49 3.02
C GLU A 181 -16.51 3.34 1.73
N TYR A 182 -15.47 4.14 1.51
CA TYR A 182 -15.30 4.88 0.25
C TYR A 182 -15.32 3.95 -0.97
N PHE A 183 -14.60 2.83 -0.92
CA PHE A 183 -14.59 1.86 -2.02
C PHE A 183 -15.88 1.04 -2.10
N ASP A 184 -16.48 0.65 -0.98
CA ASP A 184 -17.80 -0.01 -0.96
C ASP A 184 -18.86 0.86 -1.67
N ASN A 185 -18.85 2.17 -1.39
CA ASN A 185 -19.78 3.12 -2.01
C ASN A 185 -19.54 3.28 -3.52
N LEU A 186 -18.28 3.32 -3.97
CA LEU A 186 -17.96 3.37 -5.40
C LEU A 186 -18.38 2.10 -6.14
N LEU A 187 -18.19 0.94 -5.51
CA LEU A 187 -18.55 -0.37 -6.08
C LEU A 187 -20.06 -0.61 -6.04
N GLY A 188 -20.75 -0.08 -5.02
CA GLY A 188 -22.16 -0.35 -4.76
C GLY A 188 -22.42 -1.71 -4.09
N TYR A 189 -21.36 -2.37 -3.57
CA TYR A 189 -21.40 -3.63 -2.82
C TYR A 189 -20.18 -3.73 -1.89
N ASN A 190 -20.15 -4.77 -1.05
CA ASN A 190 -19.02 -5.00 -0.15
C ASN A 190 -17.76 -5.38 -0.93
N LEU A 191 -16.69 -4.59 -0.84
CA LEU A 191 -15.41 -4.82 -1.49
C LEU A 191 -14.84 -6.23 -1.27
N TYR A 192 -15.13 -6.84 -0.13
CA TYR A 192 -14.67 -8.21 0.17
C TYR A 192 -15.26 -9.26 -0.77
N ASP A 193 -16.39 -8.99 -1.45
CA ASP A 193 -16.99 -9.90 -2.43
C ASP A 193 -16.10 -10.08 -3.68
N LEU A 194 -15.14 -9.16 -3.90
CA LEU A 194 -14.12 -9.30 -4.93
C LEU A 194 -13.08 -10.40 -4.63
N PHE A 195 -13.00 -10.84 -3.38
CA PHE A 195 -11.99 -11.78 -2.90
C PHE A 195 -12.64 -13.07 -2.37
N PRO A 196 -13.01 -14.03 -3.23
CA PRO A 196 -13.78 -15.22 -2.81
C PRO A 196 -13.10 -16.02 -1.68
N LYS A 197 -11.76 -16.04 -1.67
CA LYS A 197 -10.97 -16.75 -0.66
C LYS A 197 -10.77 -15.97 0.64
N ILE A 198 -11.32 -14.76 0.76
CA ILE A 198 -11.14 -13.97 1.99
C ILE A 198 -11.75 -14.67 3.20
N LYS A 199 -12.84 -15.43 2.98
CA LYS A 199 -13.53 -16.21 4.01
C LYS A 199 -12.67 -17.36 4.57
N ASP A 200 -11.74 -17.87 3.78
CA ASP A 200 -10.83 -18.94 4.20
C ASP A 200 -9.76 -18.42 5.18
N ASN A 201 -9.67 -17.10 5.28
CA ASN A 201 -8.69 -16.39 6.09
C ASN A 201 -9.32 -15.61 7.26
N LEU A 202 -10.57 -15.93 7.62
CA LEU A 202 -11.25 -15.33 8.78
C LEU A 202 -10.75 -15.89 10.11
#